data_aad300462409cf6bd852f25c6d5d228b
#
_entry.id   aad300462409cf6bd852f25c6d5d228b
#
_cell.length_a   1.000
_cell.length_b   1.000
_cell.length_c   1.000
_cell.angle_alpha   90.00
_cell.angle_beta   90.00
_cell.angle_gamma   90.00
#
_symmetry.space_group_name_H-M   'P 1'
#
loop_
_entity.id
_entity.type
_entity.pdbx_description
1 polymer ?
#
loop_
_entity_poly.entity_id
_entity_poly.type
_entity_poly.pdbx_seq_one_letter_code
_entity_poly.pdbx_strand_id
1 'polypeptide(L)'
;MRDSLIKYIDRLVDRVGSVSGWLALVLILSVCIDVILRSLDSSVTWLNDLQWHIFAALFLLGGAYTLQKDAHVRVDLFYSRFQAKDKAFVNIIGILCLLMPWCLILMVYTLRFAIDSLFILEGSPDPNGLPFRFVIKFILFFSICLVFLQSLSLLLKSLKQLKAKN
;
A
#
# COMPACT_ATOMS: atom_id res chain seq x y z
N MET A 1 10.18 -15.36 -20.06
CA MET A 1 10.10 -13.91 -19.79
C MET A 1 8.92 -13.53 -18.87
N ARG A 2 7.67 -13.94 -19.18
CA ARG A 2 6.48 -13.62 -18.32
C ARG A 2 6.58 -14.18 -16.89
N ASP A 3 7.02 -15.42 -16.70
CA ASP A 3 7.13 -16.03 -15.35
C ASP A 3 8.26 -15.41 -14.52
N SER A 4 9.31 -14.91 -15.16
CA SER A 4 10.40 -14.18 -14.48
C SER A 4 9.89 -12.81 -13.98
N LEU A 5 9.08 -12.11 -14.77
CA LEU A 5 8.48 -10.82 -14.39
C LEU A 5 7.54 -10.98 -13.20
N ILE A 6 6.63 -11.97 -13.25
CA ILE A 6 5.73 -12.29 -12.14
C ILE A 6 6.50 -12.54 -10.85
N LYS A 7 7.54 -13.41 -10.91
CA LYS A 7 8.37 -13.72 -9.75
C LYS A 7 9.13 -12.51 -9.21
N TYR A 8 9.56 -11.59 -10.08
CA TYR A 8 10.26 -10.38 -9.66
C TYR A 8 9.32 -9.42 -8.92
N ILE A 9 8.14 -9.15 -9.50
CA ILE A 9 7.13 -8.29 -8.87
C ILE A 9 6.69 -8.88 -7.52
N ASP A 10 6.34 -10.17 -7.49
CA ASP A 10 5.90 -10.83 -6.26
C ASP A 10 6.97 -10.76 -5.16
N ARG A 11 8.25 -10.94 -5.52
CA ARG A 11 9.37 -10.88 -4.57
C ARG A 11 9.60 -9.46 -4.04
N LEU A 12 9.41 -8.45 -4.90
CA LEU A 12 9.47 -7.03 -4.50
C LEU A 12 8.38 -6.73 -3.47
N VAL A 13 7.14 -7.10 -3.77
CA VAL A 13 5.99 -6.87 -2.90
C VAL A 13 6.10 -7.66 -1.59
N ASP A 14 6.62 -8.90 -1.62
CA ASP A 14 6.89 -9.68 -0.39
C ASP A 14 7.90 -8.97 0.52
N ARG A 15 8.98 -8.40 -0.05
CA ARG A 15 9.99 -7.66 0.73
C ARG A 15 9.40 -6.39 1.36
N VAL A 16 8.66 -5.61 0.57
CA VAL A 16 8.02 -4.40 1.08
C VAL A 16 6.97 -4.75 2.15
N GLY A 17 6.18 -5.80 1.94
CA GLY A 17 5.22 -6.30 2.93
C GLY A 17 5.90 -6.75 4.23
N SER A 18 7.06 -7.40 4.16
CA SER A 18 7.83 -7.76 5.34
C SER A 18 8.33 -6.53 6.10
N VAL A 19 8.84 -5.52 5.38
CA VAL A 19 9.27 -4.25 6.00
C VAL A 19 8.09 -3.54 6.65
N SER A 20 6.91 -3.51 5.98
CA SER A 20 5.71 -2.89 6.57
C SER A 20 5.29 -3.60 7.86
N GLY A 21 5.46 -4.92 7.97
CA GLY A 21 5.22 -5.65 9.22
C GLY A 21 6.09 -5.16 10.38
N TRP A 22 7.36 -4.85 10.14
CA TRP A 22 8.25 -4.28 11.16
C TRP A 22 7.84 -2.88 11.60
N LEU A 23 7.23 -2.08 10.70
CA LEU A 23 6.67 -0.78 11.07
C LEU A 23 5.57 -0.89 12.14
N ALA A 24 4.82 -2.00 12.16
CA ALA A 24 3.83 -2.25 13.21
C ALA A 24 4.48 -2.35 14.59
N LEU A 25 5.63 -3.03 14.70
CA LEU A 25 6.37 -3.11 15.96
C LEU A 25 6.87 -1.73 16.39
N VAL A 26 7.46 -0.96 15.45
CA VAL A 26 7.93 0.40 15.72
C VAL A 26 6.77 1.30 16.15
N LEU A 27 5.60 1.17 15.53
CA LEU A 27 4.40 1.91 15.92
C LEU A 27 3.98 1.59 17.36
N ILE A 28 3.90 0.31 17.72
CA ILE A 28 3.52 -0.11 19.08
C ILE A 28 4.49 0.47 20.11
N LEU A 29 5.80 0.36 19.85
CA LEU A 29 6.81 0.89 20.75
C LEU A 29 6.71 2.42 20.89
N SER A 30 6.48 3.14 19.79
CA SER A 30 6.32 4.60 19.83
C SER A 30 5.08 5.03 20.62
N VAL A 31 3.97 4.29 20.48
CA VAL A 31 2.75 4.55 21.27
C VAL A 31 2.97 4.27 22.75
N CYS A 32 3.66 3.19 23.11
CA CYS A 32 4.01 2.90 24.50
C CYS A 32 4.88 4.02 25.12
N ILE A 33 5.87 4.50 24.36
CA ILE A 33 6.71 5.61 24.80
C ILE A 33 5.88 6.88 25.01
N ASP A 34 4.98 7.20 24.07
CA ASP A 34 4.13 8.39 24.17
C ASP A 34 3.23 8.35 25.42
N VAL A 35 2.63 7.18 25.69
CA VAL A 35 1.80 7.00 26.90
C VAL A 35 2.61 7.22 28.19
N ILE A 36 3.85 6.71 28.24
CA ILE A 36 4.74 6.92 29.39
C ILE A 36 5.09 8.41 29.54
N LEU A 37 5.47 9.07 28.45
CA LEU A 37 5.81 10.49 28.48
C LEU A 37 4.63 11.35 28.94
N ARG A 38 3.41 11.06 28.47
CA ARG A 38 2.18 11.75 28.91
C ARG A 38 1.89 11.55 30.40
N SER A 39 2.17 10.34 30.93
CA SER A 39 2.00 10.08 32.36
C SER A 39 2.98 10.86 33.25
N LEU A 40 4.06 11.37 32.65
CA LEU A 40 5.09 12.21 33.26
C LEU A 40 4.92 13.71 32.95
N ASP A 41 3.73 14.14 32.50
CA ASP A 41 3.42 15.50 32.05
C ASP A 41 4.36 16.06 30.95
N SER A 42 5.00 15.17 30.20
CA SER A 42 5.97 15.48 29.13
C SER A 42 5.41 15.07 27.75
N SER A 43 4.36 15.74 27.27
CA SER A 43 3.81 15.46 25.94
C SER A 43 4.73 16.02 24.84
N VAL A 44 4.94 15.24 23.77
CA VAL A 44 5.83 15.59 22.66
C VAL A 44 5.07 15.52 21.34
N THR A 45 4.80 16.68 20.73
CA THR A 45 3.94 16.79 19.53
C THR A 45 4.51 16.05 18.32
N TRP A 46 5.83 16.14 18.08
CA TRP A 46 6.45 15.44 16.95
C TRP A 46 6.34 13.91 17.03
N LEU A 47 6.19 13.33 18.24
CA LEU A 47 6.03 11.90 18.43
C LEU A 47 4.67 11.43 17.93
N ASN A 48 3.60 12.21 18.15
CA ASN A 48 2.28 11.97 17.59
C ASN A 48 2.32 11.99 16.06
N ASP A 49 2.95 13.01 15.48
CA ASP A 49 3.09 13.09 14.03
C ASP A 49 3.85 11.89 13.46
N LEU A 50 4.92 11.44 14.15
CA LEU A 50 5.69 10.26 13.77
C LEU A 50 4.81 9.00 13.78
N GLN A 51 3.97 8.82 14.79
CA GLN A 51 3.03 7.69 14.87
C GLN A 51 2.07 7.68 13.69
N TRP A 52 1.51 8.82 13.33
CA TRP A 52 0.65 8.95 12.15
C TRP A 52 1.38 8.62 10.85
N HIS A 53 2.64 9.04 10.71
CA HIS A 53 3.45 8.73 9.53
C HIS A 53 3.78 7.23 9.45
N ILE A 54 4.16 6.61 10.57
CA ILE A 54 4.43 5.17 10.63
C ILE A 54 3.16 4.38 10.33
N PHE A 55 2.02 4.75 10.93
CA PHE A 55 0.73 4.11 10.68
C PHE A 55 0.33 4.21 9.20
N ALA A 56 0.43 5.41 8.62
CA ALA A 56 0.13 5.62 7.21
C ALA A 56 1.07 4.80 6.30
N ALA A 57 2.38 4.78 6.58
CA ALA A 57 3.34 3.99 5.83
C ALA A 57 3.06 2.49 5.91
N LEU A 58 2.76 1.97 7.11
CA LEU A 58 2.35 0.57 7.34
C LEU A 58 1.16 0.20 6.46
N PHE A 59 0.10 1.00 6.52
CA PHE A 59 -1.14 0.73 5.80
C PHE A 59 -0.94 0.82 4.27
N LEU A 60 -0.27 1.86 3.80
CA LEU A 60 -0.04 2.11 2.38
C LEU A 60 0.85 1.02 1.76
N LEU A 61 1.98 0.70 2.39
CA LEU A 61 2.91 -0.31 1.87
C LEU A 61 2.34 -1.72 2.00
N GLY A 62 1.54 -1.99 3.02
CA GLY A 62 0.82 -3.26 3.20
C GLY A 62 -0.25 -3.53 2.14
N GLY A 63 -0.80 -2.49 1.49
CA GLY A 63 -1.88 -2.62 0.51
C GLY A 63 -1.54 -3.50 -0.70
N ALA A 64 -0.34 -3.37 -1.26
CA ALA A 64 0.12 -4.21 -2.36
C ALA A 64 0.33 -5.68 -1.93
N TYR A 65 0.79 -5.90 -0.70
CA TYR A 65 0.99 -7.23 -0.12
C TYR A 65 -0.33 -7.96 0.12
N THR A 66 -1.34 -7.27 0.65
CA THR A 66 -2.69 -7.84 0.83
C THR A 66 -3.32 -8.20 -0.51
N LEU A 67 -3.09 -7.39 -1.55
CA LEU A 67 -3.52 -7.72 -2.91
C LEU A 67 -2.84 -8.97 -3.45
N GLN A 68 -1.52 -9.14 -3.20
CA GLN A 68 -0.76 -10.32 -3.59
C GLN A 68 -1.26 -11.61 -2.93
N LYS A 69 -1.58 -11.55 -1.63
CA LYS A 69 -2.04 -12.70 -0.84
C LYS A 69 -3.52 -13.02 -1.03
N ASP A 70 -4.20 -12.33 -1.94
CA ASP A 70 -5.66 -12.46 -2.15
C ASP A 70 -6.48 -12.20 -0.87
N ALA A 71 -5.91 -11.42 0.04
CA ALA A 71 -6.49 -11.10 1.35
C ALA A 71 -7.29 -9.79 1.35
N HIS A 72 -7.53 -9.20 0.18
CA HIS A 72 -8.43 -8.04 0.06
C HIS A 72 -9.86 -8.44 0.39
N VAL A 73 -10.54 -7.60 1.17
CA VAL A 73 -11.96 -7.78 1.49
C VAL A 73 -12.76 -7.82 0.18
N ARG A 74 -13.38 -8.96 -0.10
CA ARG A 74 -14.27 -9.18 -1.25
C ARG A 74 -15.65 -9.54 -0.76
N VAL A 75 -16.65 -9.26 -1.58
CA VAL A 75 -17.99 -9.80 -1.35
C VAL A 75 -17.99 -11.28 -1.72
N ASP A 76 -17.57 -12.15 -0.79
CA ASP A 76 -17.35 -13.57 -1.04
C ASP A 76 -18.66 -14.37 -1.30
N LEU A 77 -19.82 -13.75 -1.07
CA LEU A 77 -21.12 -14.43 -1.17
C LEU A 77 -21.36 -15.08 -2.55
N PHE A 78 -20.92 -14.43 -3.62
CA PHE A 78 -21.02 -14.94 -4.98
C PHE A 78 -19.71 -15.54 -5.48
N TYR A 79 -18.58 -14.90 -5.15
CA TYR A 79 -17.27 -15.28 -5.64
C TYR A 79 -16.82 -16.66 -5.15
N SER A 80 -17.20 -17.09 -3.94
CA SER A 80 -16.90 -18.43 -3.40
C SER A 80 -17.49 -19.55 -4.24
N ARG A 81 -18.65 -19.32 -4.89
CA ARG A 81 -19.36 -20.30 -5.73
C ARG A 81 -18.84 -20.39 -7.17
N PHE A 82 -18.00 -19.44 -7.60
CA PHE A 82 -17.48 -19.41 -8.96
C PHE A 82 -16.43 -20.49 -9.21
N GLN A 83 -16.47 -21.07 -10.41
CA GLN A 83 -15.42 -21.96 -10.88
C GLN A 83 -14.11 -21.18 -11.13
N ALA A 84 -12.98 -21.88 -11.24
CA ALA A 84 -11.67 -21.24 -11.41
C ALA A 84 -11.57 -20.37 -12.68
N LYS A 85 -12.32 -20.71 -13.76
CA LYS A 85 -12.41 -19.91 -14.99
C LYS A 85 -13.15 -18.60 -14.75
N ASP A 86 -14.30 -18.67 -14.07
CA ASP A 86 -15.14 -17.49 -13.80
C ASP A 86 -14.41 -16.52 -12.87
N LYS A 87 -13.70 -17.05 -11.85
CA LYS A 87 -12.83 -16.27 -10.98
C LYS A 87 -11.75 -15.54 -11.77
N ALA A 88 -11.07 -16.24 -12.69
CA ALA A 88 -10.05 -15.63 -13.52
C ALA A 88 -10.64 -14.54 -14.44
N PHE A 89 -11.81 -14.77 -15.01
CA PHE A 89 -12.49 -13.79 -15.86
C PHE A 89 -12.91 -12.53 -15.09
N VAL A 90 -13.54 -12.68 -13.93
CA VAL A 90 -13.93 -11.57 -13.05
C VAL A 90 -12.70 -10.78 -12.59
N ASN A 91 -11.62 -11.47 -12.23
CA ASN A 91 -10.38 -10.81 -11.84
C ASN A 91 -9.78 -9.98 -13.01
N ILE A 92 -9.78 -10.51 -14.23
CA ILE A 92 -9.27 -9.78 -15.40
C ILE A 92 -10.09 -8.50 -15.63
N ILE A 93 -11.41 -8.58 -15.63
CA ILE A 93 -12.28 -7.41 -15.83
C ILE A 93 -12.06 -6.40 -14.70
N GLY A 94 -12.09 -6.83 -13.44
CA GLY A 94 -11.89 -5.95 -12.28
C GLY A 94 -10.53 -5.25 -12.30
N ILE A 95 -9.46 -5.96 -12.69
CA ILE A 95 -8.13 -5.38 -12.79
C ILE A 95 -8.06 -4.37 -13.96
N LEU A 96 -8.53 -4.73 -15.14
CA LEU A 96 -8.39 -3.88 -16.34
C LEU A 96 -9.33 -2.67 -16.32
N CYS A 97 -10.59 -2.86 -15.87
CA CYS A 97 -11.60 -1.81 -15.95
C CYS A 97 -11.66 -0.91 -14.71
N LEU A 98 -11.25 -1.42 -13.56
CA LEU A 98 -11.35 -0.68 -12.30
C LEU A 98 -9.97 -0.38 -11.70
N LEU A 99 -9.19 -1.40 -11.35
CA LEU A 99 -8.00 -1.23 -10.55
C LEU A 99 -6.88 -0.49 -11.31
N MET A 100 -6.55 -0.90 -12.54
CA MET A 100 -5.47 -0.27 -13.31
C MET A 100 -5.77 1.19 -13.69
N PRO A 101 -6.95 1.54 -14.26
CA PRO A 101 -7.28 2.93 -14.56
C PRO A 101 -7.26 3.80 -13.31
N TRP A 102 -7.80 3.29 -12.20
CA TRP A 102 -7.78 4.00 -10.92
C TRP A 102 -6.36 4.26 -10.41
N CYS A 103 -5.49 3.24 -10.45
CA CYS A 103 -4.08 3.41 -10.09
C CYS A 103 -3.37 4.45 -10.96
N LEU A 104 -3.61 4.45 -12.28
CA LEU A 104 -2.99 5.44 -13.20
C LEU A 104 -3.41 6.86 -12.86
N ILE A 105 -4.69 7.09 -12.60
CA ILE A 105 -5.20 8.40 -12.16
C ILE A 105 -4.52 8.81 -10.85
N LEU A 106 -4.55 7.93 -9.85
CA LEU A 106 -3.96 8.21 -8.54
C LEU A 106 -2.45 8.44 -8.62
N MET A 107 -1.70 7.73 -9.48
CA MET A 107 -0.26 7.96 -9.66
C MET A 107 0.05 9.39 -10.09
N VAL A 108 -0.74 9.95 -11.03
CA VAL A 108 -0.54 11.33 -11.49
C VAL A 108 -0.83 12.34 -10.38
N TYR A 109 -1.96 12.18 -9.69
CA TYR A 109 -2.35 13.13 -8.64
C TYR A 109 -1.48 13.03 -7.39
N THR A 110 -1.12 11.82 -6.95
CA THR A 110 -0.28 11.63 -5.77
C THR A 110 1.15 12.08 -6.00
N LEU A 111 1.68 11.91 -7.24
CA LEU A 111 3.00 12.44 -7.59
C LEU A 111 3.03 13.97 -7.52
N ARG A 112 2.03 14.64 -8.14
CA ARG A 112 1.90 16.11 -8.05
C ARG A 112 1.80 16.57 -6.59
N PHE A 113 0.94 15.93 -5.81
CA PHE A 113 0.76 16.23 -4.40
C PHE A 113 2.05 16.09 -3.58
N ALA A 114 2.87 15.07 -3.87
CA ALA A 114 4.17 14.89 -3.22
C ALA A 114 5.20 15.95 -3.66
N ILE A 115 5.22 16.27 -4.95
CA ILE A 115 6.13 17.30 -5.51
C ILE A 115 5.79 18.68 -4.97
N ASP A 116 4.51 19.08 -4.97
CA ASP A 116 4.07 20.37 -4.45
C ASP A 116 4.44 20.53 -2.98
N SER A 117 4.24 19.46 -2.19
CA SER A 117 4.64 19.43 -0.79
C SER A 117 6.16 19.55 -0.58
N LEU A 118 6.95 18.95 -1.46
CA LEU A 118 8.40 19.05 -1.43
C LEU A 118 8.89 20.48 -1.72
N PHE A 119 8.29 21.14 -2.72
CA PHE A 119 8.69 22.50 -3.09
C PHE A 119 8.47 23.53 -1.98
N ILE A 120 7.41 23.36 -1.18
CA ILE A 120 7.12 24.24 -0.04
C ILE A 120 7.77 23.75 1.26
N LEU A 121 8.53 22.63 1.23
CA LEU A 121 9.11 21.97 2.41
C LEU A 121 8.06 21.81 3.54
N GLU A 122 6.88 21.31 3.17
CA GLU A 122 5.72 21.23 4.05
C GLU A 122 6.04 20.54 5.36
N GLY A 123 5.82 21.26 6.47
CA GLY A 123 5.90 20.73 7.84
C GLY A 123 4.54 20.39 8.43
N SER A 124 4.55 19.97 9.69
CA SER A 124 3.32 19.78 10.45
C SER A 124 2.63 21.13 10.70
N PRO A 125 1.28 21.20 10.69
CA PRO A 125 0.55 22.38 11.12
C PRO A 125 0.63 22.60 12.63
N ASP A 126 1.01 21.59 13.40
CA ASP A 126 1.08 21.65 14.84
C ASP A 126 2.38 22.30 15.33
N PRO A 127 2.33 23.13 16.39
CA PRO A 127 3.54 23.70 16.98
C PRO A 127 4.50 22.59 17.44
N ASN A 128 5.77 22.70 17.07
CA ASN A 128 6.80 21.68 17.34
C ASN A 128 6.49 20.29 16.75
N GLY A 129 5.69 20.22 15.68
CA GLY A 129 5.43 19.00 14.95
C GLY A 129 6.58 18.59 14.03
N LEU A 130 6.43 17.45 13.37
CA LEU A 130 7.47 16.89 12.48
C LEU A 130 7.59 17.72 11.19
N PRO A 131 8.82 18.11 10.81
CA PRO A 131 9.06 18.62 9.47
C PRO A 131 8.95 17.47 8.44
N PHE A 132 8.96 17.82 7.14
CA PHE A 132 9.08 16.86 6.04
C PHE A 132 7.84 16.00 5.78
N ARG A 133 6.64 16.57 5.82
CA ARG A 133 5.39 15.87 5.44
C ARG A 133 5.42 15.33 4.00
N PHE A 134 6.24 15.86 3.13
CA PHE A 134 6.40 15.34 1.77
C PHE A 134 6.86 13.88 1.74
N VAL A 135 7.58 13.39 2.76
CA VAL A 135 8.04 11.99 2.81
C VAL A 135 6.88 11.00 2.78
N ILE A 136 5.84 11.22 3.61
CA ILE A 136 4.67 10.33 3.61
C ILE A 136 3.86 10.43 2.30
N LYS A 137 3.86 11.59 1.64
CA LYS A 137 3.22 11.78 0.34
C LYS A 137 3.96 11.02 -0.77
N PHE A 138 5.28 10.96 -0.74
CA PHE A 138 6.04 10.07 -1.63
C PHE A 138 5.79 8.59 -1.33
N ILE A 139 5.67 8.19 -0.07
CA ILE A 139 5.30 6.83 0.30
C ILE A 139 3.91 6.48 -0.27
N LEU A 140 2.95 7.41 -0.23
CA LEU A 140 1.65 7.25 -0.87
C LEU A 140 1.80 6.99 -2.39
N PHE A 141 2.57 7.80 -3.10
CA PHE A 141 2.83 7.59 -4.53
C PHE A 141 3.46 6.22 -4.80
N PHE A 142 4.52 5.86 -4.07
CA PHE A 142 5.18 4.56 -4.23
C PHE A 142 4.27 3.39 -3.92
N SER A 143 3.38 3.51 -2.94
CA SER A 143 2.42 2.45 -2.62
C SER A 143 1.45 2.20 -3.76
N ILE A 144 0.96 3.26 -4.42
CA ILE A 144 0.10 3.14 -5.61
C ILE A 144 0.85 2.48 -6.77
N CYS A 145 2.14 2.82 -6.98
CA CYS A 145 2.99 2.16 -7.97
C CYS A 145 3.13 0.65 -7.67
N LEU A 146 3.30 0.27 -6.40
CA LEU A 146 3.39 -1.14 -6.00
C LEU A 146 2.07 -1.88 -6.23
N VAL A 147 0.92 -1.27 -5.92
CA VAL A 147 -0.41 -1.83 -6.19
C VAL A 147 -0.60 -2.02 -7.70
N PHE A 148 -0.20 -1.06 -8.52
CA PHE A 148 -0.26 -1.16 -9.98
C PHE A 148 0.62 -2.32 -10.50
N LEU A 149 1.86 -2.44 -10.04
CA LEU A 149 2.74 -3.55 -10.40
C LEU A 149 2.16 -4.90 -9.98
N GLN A 150 1.60 -4.98 -8.77
CA GLN A 150 0.98 -6.21 -8.29
C GLN A 150 -0.28 -6.56 -9.07
N SER A 151 -1.07 -5.58 -9.49
CA SER A 151 -2.23 -5.79 -10.35
C SER A 151 -1.82 -6.38 -11.70
N LEU A 152 -0.67 -5.94 -12.28
CA LEU A 152 -0.12 -6.51 -13.50
C LEU A 152 0.30 -7.98 -13.30
N SER A 153 0.94 -8.32 -12.17
CA SER A 153 1.29 -9.70 -11.83
C SER A 153 0.05 -10.59 -11.75
N LEU A 154 -1.01 -10.12 -11.07
CA LEU A 154 -2.27 -10.84 -10.94
C LEU A 154 -2.99 -11.01 -12.30
N LEU A 155 -2.97 -9.99 -13.14
CA LEU A 155 -3.51 -10.06 -14.50
C LEU A 155 -2.83 -11.16 -15.31
N LEU A 156 -1.49 -11.21 -15.28
CA LEU A 156 -0.72 -12.23 -15.98
C LEU A 156 -0.99 -13.65 -15.45
N LYS A 157 -1.17 -13.81 -14.12
CA LYS A 157 -1.56 -15.08 -13.49
C LYS A 157 -2.96 -15.52 -13.94
N SER A 158 -3.94 -14.60 -13.91
CA SER A 158 -5.33 -14.89 -14.32
C SER A 158 -5.42 -15.27 -15.80
N LEU A 159 -4.68 -14.57 -16.68
CA LEU A 159 -4.59 -14.94 -18.11
C LEU A 159 -3.96 -16.32 -18.33
N LYS A 160 -2.98 -16.71 -17.52
CA LYS A 160 -2.37 -18.04 -17.58
C LYS A 160 -3.36 -19.13 -17.14
N GLN A 161 -4.15 -18.87 -16.09
CA GLN A 161 -5.19 -19.80 -15.63
C GLN A 161 -6.28 -20.06 -16.68
N LEU A 162 -6.70 -19.03 -17.43
CA LEU A 162 -7.64 -19.19 -18.52
C LEU A 162 -7.09 -20.06 -19.66
N LYS A 163 -5.78 -19.92 -20.00
CA LYS A 163 -5.14 -20.68 -21.08
C LYS A 163 -4.82 -22.13 -20.71
N ALA A 164 -4.54 -22.43 -19.46
CA ALA A 164 -4.12 -23.78 -19.04
C ALA A 164 -5.26 -24.80 -18.99
N LYS A 165 -6.52 -24.37 -19.09
CA LYS A 165 -7.73 -25.22 -19.05
C LYS A 165 -8.50 -25.29 -20.37
N ASN A 166 -7.93 -24.75 -21.45
CA ASN A 166 -8.33 -25.06 -22.82
C ASN A 166 -7.37 -26.06 -23.43
#